data_efd512f1f83cedc2bfe010bda7746df0
#
_entry.id   efd512f1f83cedc2bfe010bda7746df0
#
_cell.length_a   1.000
_cell.length_b   1.000
_cell.length_c   1.000
_cell.angle_alpha   90.00
_cell.angle_beta   90.00
_cell.angle_gamma   90.00
#
_symmetry.space_group_name_H-M   'P 1'
#
loop_
_entity.id
_entity.type
_entity.pdbx_description
1 polymer ?
#
loop_
_entity_poly.entity_id
_entity_poly.type
_entity_poly.pdbx_seq_one_letter_code
_entity_poly.pdbx_strand_id
1 'polypeptide(L)'
;MEQNNMLILGLYAAGLAAAGLLYAYRLGKAGEKRLCALISMILGLPLAYAGAKLFFLLHNIGMDIRNWSAETLFQLRWEELSFSGGCLGFVLGVWIAARIMRIPGKKALDLFAVPGCILIAFARMAEAGMETIGQGDMPSFLPEVFPFALTDDWGSMLAVFTLEALAALLCALWLTLTRNKAERPGMVFGKACMVLCCAQLFLEMLVVNYWIPFIISFIHLDQVICAVVALVLIVRWSLRNKKAGPVIVTVLLIGLNALMQFVQDKPYLFHLPEEMDEGALALVVFALCSAGMIAAGLWAAGKDHSASVAPSDSVAPGPKNELSTKGS
;
A
#
# COMPACT_ATOMS: atom_id res chain seq x y z
N MET A 1 26.16 -4.33 15.11
CA MET A 1 24.94 -5.17 15.07
C MET A 1 23.91 -4.83 16.16
N GLU A 2 24.23 -4.79 17.47
CA GLU A 2 23.22 -4.47 18.51
C GLU A 2 22.59 -3.07 18.39
N GLN A 3 23.37 -2.05 18.05
CA GLN A 3 22.90 -0.66 17.96
C GLN A 3 21.88 -0.47 16.82
N ASN A 4 22.05 -1.15 15.68
CA ASN A 4 21.13 -1.11 14.55
C ASN A 4 19.80 -1.79 14.90
N ASN A 5 19.82 -2.90 15.62
CA ASN A 5 18.58 -3.58 16.05
C ASN A 5 17.72 -2.71 16.98
N MET A 6 18.32 -1.91 17.86
CA MET A 6 17.59 -0.98 18.73
C MET A 6 16.89 0.13 17.94
N LEU A 7 17.55 0.66 16.90
CA LEU A 7 16.94 1.65 16.01
C LEU A 7 15.74 1.05 15.27
N ILE A 8 15.90 -0.13 14.68
CA ILE A 8 14.84 -0.85 13.95
C ILE A 8 13.63 -1.06 14.87
N LEU A 9 13.84 -1.67 16.03
CA LEU A 9 12.77 -1.92 17.00
C LEU A 9 12.13 -0.63 17.51
N GLY A 10 12.93 0.42 17.74
CA GLY A 10 12.44 1.73 18.17
C GLY A 10 11.50 2.37 17.13
N LEU A 11 11.87 2.32 15.85
CA LEU A 11 11.05 2.86 14.76
C LEU A 11 9.75 2.04 14.57
N TYR A 12 9.82 0.72 14.62
CA TYR A 12 8.61 -0.11 14.59
C TYR A 12 7.70 0.17 15.76
N ALA A 13 8.23 0.27 16.98
CA ALA A 13 7.43 0.58 18.18
C ALA A 13 6.79 1.96 18.10
N ALA A 14 7.55 2.97 17.64
CA ALA A 14 7.03 4.33 17.43
C ALA A 14 5.91 4.35 16.37
N GLY A 15 6.10 3.65 15.25
CA GLY A 15 5.11 3.51 14.19
C GLY A 15 3.82 2.85 14.67
N LEU A 16 3.94 1.76 15.42
CA LEU A 16 2.79 1.07 16.03
C LEU A 16 2.04 1.95 17.02
N ALA A 17 2.77 2.67 17.88
CA ALA A 17 2.17 3.59 18.84
C ALA A 17 1.46 4.73 18.12
N ALA A 18 2.11 5.39 17.15
CA ALA A 18 1.53 6.49 16.39
C ALA A 18 0.28 6.04 15.60
N ALA A 19 0.39 4.93 14.87
CA ALA A 19 -0.73 4.39 14.10
C ALA A 19 -1.86 3.91 15.01
N GLY A 20 -1.55 3.23 16.12
CA GLY A 20 -2.53 2.76 17.09
C GLY A 20 -3.31 3.89 17.76
N LEU A 21 -2.61 4.95 18.22
CA LEU A 21 -3.23 6.12 18.83
C LEU A 21 -4.11 6.87 17.83
N LEU A 22 -3.62 7.09 16.60
CA LEU A 22 -4.40 7.75 15.55
C LEU A 22 -5.62 6.92 15.17
N TYR A 23 -5.48 5.59 15.08
CA TYR A 23 -6.60 4.71 14.78
C TYR A 23 -7.66 4.74 15.90
N ALA A 24 -7.23 4.68 17.17
CA ALA A 24 -8.13 4.80 18.32
C ALA A 24 -8.86 6.15 18.33
N TYR A 25 -8.16 7.24 18.01
CA TYR A 25 -8.77 8.57 17.87
C TYR A 25 -9.84 8.59 16.77
N ARG A 26 -9.53 8.04 15.58
CA ARG A 26 -10.46 8.02 14.43
C ARG A 26 -11.67 7.13 14.69
N LEU A 27 -11.50 5.99 15.36
CA LEU A 27 -12.60 5.13 15.82
C LEU A 27 -13.51 5.88 16.78
N GLY A 28 -12.93 6.52 17.80
CA GLY A 28 -13.70 7.31 18.76
C GLY A 28 -14.50 8.45 18.11
N LYS A 29 -13.89 9.17 17.15
CA LYS A 29 -14.58 10.23 16.37
C LYS A 29 -15.71 9.68 15.48
N ALA A 30 -15.61 8.42 15.07
CA ALA A 30 -16.64 7.73 14.28
C ALA A 30 -17.73 7.05 15.14
N GLY A 31 -17.67 7.18 16.48
CA GLY A 31 -18.59 6.54 17.42
C GLY A 31 -18.33 5.05 17.64
N GLU A 32 -17.14 4.54 17.21
CA GLU A 32 -16.77 3.15 17.34
C GLU A 32 -15.90 2.87 18.58
N LYS A 33 -15.85 1.62 18.99
CA LYS A 33 -15.08 1.19 20.17
C LYS A 33 -13.57 1.34 19.93
N ARG A 34 -12.91 2.22 20.69
CA ARG A 34 -11.45 2.46 20.61
C ARG A 34 -10.62 1.20 20.89
N LEU A 35 -11.15 0.25 21.67
CA LEU A 35 -10.51 -1.02 21.97
C LEU A 35 -10.18 -1.82 20.68
N CYS A 36 -10.92 -1.60 19.60
CA CYS A 36 -10.62 -2.20 18.30
C CYS A 36 -9.19 -1.86 17.81
N ALA A 37 -8.70 -0.64 18.09
CA ALA A 37 -7.33 -0.29 17.71
C ALA A 37 -6.30 -1.15 18.46
N LEU A 38 -6.46 -1.33 19.77
CA LEU A 38 -5.56 -2.16 20.57
C LEU A 38 -5.56 -3.62 20.08
N ILE A 39 -6.75 -4.19 19.88
CA ILE A 39 -6.88 -5.57 19.38
C ILE A 39 -6.27 -5.69 17.98
N SER A 40 -6.42 -4.65 17.12
CA SER A 40 -5.79 -4.63 15.80
C SER A 40 -4.27 -4.65 15.86
N MET A 41 -3.65 -3.93 16.81
CA MET A 41 -2.19 -3.96 16.99
C MET A 41 -1.73 -5.34 17.51
N ILE A 42 -2.42 -5.89 18.50
CA ILE A 42 -2.10 -7.19 19.09
C ILE A 42 -2.22 -8.32 18.07
N LEU A 43 -3.27 -8.35 17.26
CA LEU A 43 -3.46 -9.36 16.21
C LEU A 43 -2.66 -9.08 14.95
N GLY A 44 -2.48 -7.80 14.63
CA GLY A 44 -1.78 -7.35 13.43
C GLY A 44 -0.32 -7.76 13.43
N LEU A 45 0.38 -7.64 14.55
CA LEU A 45 1.81 -7.98 14.64
C LEU A 45 2.12 -9.45 14.33
N PRO A 46 1.52 -10.45 15.01
CA PRO A 46 1.82 -11.84 14.69
C PRO A 46 1.36 -12.25 13.29
N LEU A 47 0.25 -11.70 12.82
CA LEU A 47 -0.22 -11.96 11.46
C LEU A 47 0.66 -11.27 10.41
N ALA A 48 1.19 -10.09 10.68
CA ALA A 48 2.18 -9.44 9.82
C ALA A 48 3.46 -10.27 9.73
N TYR A 49 3.98 -10.75 10.86
CA TYR A 49 5.13 -11.63 10.88
C TYR A 49 4.88 -12.93 10.10
N ALA A 50 3.76 -13.60 10.36
CA ALA A 50 3.39 -14.82 9.66
C ALA A 50 3.21 -14.60 8.15
N GLY A 51 2.58 -13.48 7.76
CA GLY A 51 2.42 -13.09 6.37
C GLY A 51 3.76 -12.79 5.70
N ALA A 52 4.64 -12.02 6.35
CA ALA A 52 5.97 -11.69 5.85
C ALA A 52 6.82 -12.94 5.62
N LYS A 53 6.84 -13.86 6.58
CA LYS A 53 7.54 -15.16 6.46
C LYS A 53 6.92 -16.03 5.37
N LEU A 54 5.60 -16.14 5.32
CA LEU A 54 4.92 -16.95 4.30
C LEU A 54 5.26 -16.46 2.89
N PHE A 55 5.22 -15.16 2.65
CA PHE A 55 5.54 -14.60 1.34
C PHE A 55 7.01 -14.75 1.00
N PHE A 56 7.92 -14.57 1.95
CA PHE A 56 9.33 -14.86 1.76
C PHE A 56 9.56 -16.33 1.37
N LEU A 57 8.89 -17.26 2.05
CA LEU A 57 8.99 -18.69 1.75
C LEU A 57 8.42 -19.02 0.36
N LEU A 58 7.27 -18.44 0.00
CA LEU A 58 6.69 -18.59 -1.35
C LEU A 58 7.62 -18.07 -2.44
N HIS A 59 8.33 -16.98 -2.15
CA HIS A 59 9.31 -16.39 -3.04
C HIS A 59 10.52 -17.32 -3.27
N ASN A 60 10.96 -18.01 -2.22
CA ASN A 60 12.12 -18.90 -2.26
C ASN A 60 11.78 -20.37 -2.55
N ILE A 61 10.54 -20.68 -2.93
CA ILE A 61 10.06 -22.06 -3.07
C ILE A 61 10.86 -22.86 -4.11
N GLY A 62 11.45 -22.19 -5.11
CA GLY A 62 12.28 -22.81 -6.14
C GLY A 62 13.73 -23.06 -5.75
N MET A 63 14.23 -22.40 -4.68
CA MET A 63 15.65 -22.41 -4.38
C MET A 63 16.07 -23.40 -3.29
N ASP A 64 15.27 -23.64 -2.26
CA ASP A 64 15.79 -24.43 -1.13
C ASP A 64 14.74 -25.02 -0.15
N ILE A 65 13.70 -25.68 -0.66
CA ILE A 65 12.71 -26.37 0.20
C ILE A 65 13.38 -27.41 1.12
N ARG A 66 14.53 -27.94 0.75
CA ARG A 66 15.24 -29.00 1.51
C ARG A 66 15.86 -28.49 2.82
N ASN A 67 16.12 -27.18 2.94
CA ASN A 67 16.78 -26.58 4.10
C ASN A 67 15.80 -25.91 5.08
N TRP A 68 14.48 -26.04 4.84
CA TRP A 68 13.49 -25.46 5.74
C TRP A 68 13.33 -26.31 7.00
N SER A 69 13.82 -25.79 8.10
CA SER A 69 13.59 -26.33 9.44
C SER A 69 12.52 -25.49 10.17
N ALA A 70 11.89 -26.08 11.17
CA ALA A 70 11.00 -25.33 12.06
C ALA A 70 11.74 -24.15 12.73
N GLU A 71 13.03 -24.30 12.99
CA GLU A 71 13.89 -23.26 13.54
C GLU A 71 13.97 -22.04 12.58
N THR A 72 14.15 -22.25 11.29
CA THR A 72 14.19 -21.18 10.28
C THR A 72 12.88 -20.38 10.22
N LEU A 73 11.74 -21.05 10.46
CA LEU A 73 10.43 -20.39 10.47
C LEU A 73 10.26 -19.41 11.64
N PHE A 74 10.85 -19.74 12.80
CA PHE A 74 10.71 -18.94 14.02
C PHE A 74 11.87 -17.99 14.28
N GLN A 75 13.00 -18.11 13.55
CA GLN A 75 14.10 -17.15 13.63
C GLN A 75 13.66 -15.80 13.06
N LEU A 76 13.84 -14.74 13.85
CA LEU A 76 13.65 -13.37 13.40
C LEU A 76 14.91 -12.92 12.67
N ARG A 77 14.89 -13.02 11.35
CA ARG A 77 15.89 -12.42 10.47
C ARG A 77 15.15 -11.39 9.60
N TRP A 78 15.59 -10.15 9.67
CA TRP A 78 14.94 -9.04 8.96
C TRP A 78 14.96 -9.24 7.44
N GLU A 79 16.07 -9.77 6.93
CA GLU A 79 16.29 -10.08 5.51
C GLU A 79 15.35 -11.15 4.95
N GLU A 80 14.73 -11.94 5.83
CA GLU A 80 13.79 -13.02 5.47
C GLU A 80 12.33 -12.61 5.65
N LEU A 81 12.01 -11.32 5.61
CA LEU A 81 10.67 -10.80 5.78
C LEU A 81 10.21 -10.05 4.54
N SER A 82 9.17 -10.55 3.86
CA SER A 82 8.52 -9.83 2.77
C SER A 82 7.67 -8.69 3.32
N PHE A 83 7.91 -7.48 2.86
CA PHE A 83 7.14 -6.31 3.26
C PHE A 83 5.67 -6.43 2.85
N SER A 84 5.40 -6.83 1.61
CA SER A 84 4.02 -7.00 1.09
C SER A 84 3.25 -8.05 1.87
N GLY A 85 3.91 -9.17 2.22
CA GLY A 85 3.32 -10.20 3.08
C GLY A 85 2.98 -9.67 4.48
N GLY A 86 3.88 -8.85 5.04
CA GLY A 86 3.66 -8.17 6.32
C GLY A 86 2.46 -7.22 6.30
N CYS A 87 2.34 -6.40 5.27
CA CYS A 87 1.21 -5.50 5.07
C CYS A 87 -0.12 -6.26 4.96
N LEU A 88 -0.17 -7.33 4.17
CA LEU A 88 -1.38 -8.16 4.01
C LEU A 88 -1.78 -8.84 5.32
N GLY A 89 -0.80 -9.38 6.05
CA GLY A 89 -1.03 -9.99 7.36
C GLY A 89 -1.58 -8.97 8.37
N PHE A 90 -1.00 -7.77 8.41
CA PHE A 90 -1.47 -6.71 9.32
C PHE A 90 -2.91 -6.28 8.99
N VAL A 91 -3.22 -6.06 7.72
CA VAL A 91 -4.58 -5.72 7.26
C VAL A 91 -5.58 -6.81 7.63
N LEU A 92 -5.19 -8.08 7.53
CA LEU A 92 -6.01 -9.21 7.99
C LEU A 92 -6.26 -9.12 9.50
N GLY A 93 -5.24 -8.76 10.30
CA GLY A 93 -5.37 -8.54 11.74
C GLY A 93 -6.38 -7.43 12.08
N VAL A 94 -6.31 -6.30 11.37
CA VAL A 94 -7.30 -5.20 11.51
C VAL A 94 -8.70 -5.67 11.16
N TRP A 95 -8.85 -6.45 10.10
CA TRP A 95 -10.16 -6.97 9.68
C TRP A 95 -10.73 -7.95 10.69
N ILE A 96 -9.91 -8.86 11.25
CA ILE A 96 -10.33 -9.81 12.30
C ILE A 96 -10.72 -9.04 13.58
N ALA A 97 -9.92 -8.07 14.01
CA ALA A 97 -10.23 -7.22 15.16
C ALA A 97 -11.59 -6.50 14.99
N ALA A 98 -11.84 -5.96 13.81
CA ALA A 98 -13.12 -5.35 13.48
C ALA A 98 -14.29 -6.34 13.61
N ARG A 99 -14.10 -7.59 13.16
CA ARG A 99 -15.11 -8.66 13.29
C ARG A 99 -15.37 -9.01 14.76
N ILE A 100 -14.33 -9.14 15.58
CA ILE A 100 -14.44 -9.40 17.02
C ILE A 100 -15.23 -8.27 17.70
N MET A 101 -14.94 -7.02 17.32
CA MET A 101 -15.59 -5.84 17.90
C MET A 101 -16.96 -5.52 17.29
N ARG A 102 -17.43 -6.34 16.32
CA ARG A 102 -18.68 -6.19 15.55
C ARG A 102 -18.76 -4.86 14.77
N ILE A 103 -17.61 -4.35 14.33
CA ILE A 103 -17.52 -3.18 13.45
C ILE A 103 -17.54 -3.66 11.99
N PRO A 104 -18.28 -3.02 11.08
CA PRO A 104 -18.24 -3.36 9.66
C PRO A 104 -16.81 -3.26 9.13
N GLY A 105 -16.24 -4.35 8.60
CA GLY A 105 -14.83 -4.43 8.21
C GLY A 105 -14.41 -3.33 7.22
N LYS A 106 -15.26 -2.98 6.25
CA LYS A 106 -14.99 -1.88 5.31
C LYS A 106 -14.85 -0.53 6.02
N LYS A 107 -15.69 -0.26 7.02
CA LYS A 107 -15.62 0.97 7.83
C LYS A 107 -14.33 1.00 8.67
N ALA A 108 -13.99 -0.13 9.29
CA ALA A 108 -12.77 -0.25 10.08
C ALA A 108 -11.51 -0.02 9.22
N LEU A 109 -11.45 -0.62 8.02
CA LEU A 109 -10.33 -0.44 7.09
C LEU A 109 -10.24 1.00 6.58
N ASP A 110 -11.35 1.69 6.30
CA ASP A 110 -11.35 3.11 5.92
C ASP A 110 -10.82 4.00 7.05
N LEU A 111 -11.17 3.69 8.29
CA LEU A 111 -10.64 4.41 9.45
C LEU A 111 -9.17 4.11 9.68
N PHE A 112 -8.71 2.90 9.32
CA PHE A 112 -7.32 2.48 9.42
C PHE A 112 -6.45 2.99 8.27
N ALA A 113 -6.98 3.38 7.11
CA ALA A 113 -6.21 3.74 5.93
C ALA A 113 -5.08 4.76 6.19
N VAL A 114 -5.36 5.87 6.86
CA VAL A 114 -4.33 6.88 7.20
C VAL A 114 -3.36 6.38 8.29
N PRO A 115 -3.81 5.78 9.41
CA PRO A 115 -2.93 5.12 10.36
C PRO A 115 -2.02 4.07 9.71
N GLY A 116 -2.54 3.28 8.77
CA GLY A 116 -1.78 2.29 8.02
C GLY A 116 -0.66 2.90 7.18
N CYS A 117 -0.92 4.02 6.50
CA CYS A 117 0.13 4.74 5.77
C CYS A 117 1.24 5.25 6.71
N ILE A 118 0.89 5.73 7.91
CA ILE A 118 1.89 6.15 8.91
C ILE A 118 2.70 4.94 9.38
N LEU A 119 2.05 3.81 9.66
CA LEU A 119 2.74 2.58 10.04
C LEU A 119 3.72 2.14 8.96
N ILE A 120 3.32 2.18 7.69
CA ILE A 120 4.18 1.88 6.53
C ILE A 120 5.39 2.83 6.50
N ALA A 121 5.18 4.13 6.68
CA ALA A 121 6.28 5.10 6.66
C ALA A 121 7.33 4.79 7.74
N PHE A 122 6.91 4.48 8.97
CA PHE A 122 7.85 4.10 10.03
C PHE A 122 8.52 2.74 9.76
N ALA A 123 7.78 1.78 9.20
CA ALA A 123 8.32 0.47 8.85
C ALA A 123 9.41 0.59 7.77
N ARG A 124 9.19 1.41 6.74
CA ARG A 124 10.20 1.70 5.71
C ARG A 124 11.40 2.45 6.28
N MET A 125 11.17 3.45 7.13
CA MET A 125 12.29 4.12 7.81
C MET A 125 13.11 3.19 8.71
N ALA A 126 12.53 2.11 9.23
CA ALA A 126 13.28 1.12 10.00
C ALA A 126 14.31 0.35 9.14
N GLU A 127 14.12 0.28 7.82
CA GLU A 127 15.07 -0.32 6.88
C GLU A 127 16.42 0.43 6.83
N ALA A 128 16.45 1.70 7.28
CA ALA A 128 17.73 2.43 7.46
C ALA A 128 18.72 1.73 8.42
N GLY A 129 18.22 0.88 9.31
CA GLY A 129 19.05 0.05 10.20
C GLY A 129 19.52 -1.27 9.56
N MET A 130 19.06 -1.58 8.35
CA MET A 130 19.38 -2.82 7.62
C MET A 130 20.42 -2.50 6.53
N GLU A 131 21.56 -3.17 6.55
CA GLU A 131 22.72 -2.79 5.75
C GLU A 131 22.54 -2.92 4.21
N THR A 132 21.54 -3.67 3.75
CA THR A 132 21.41 -4.00 2.31
C THR A 132 19.99 -3.93 1.76
N ILE A 133 19.01 -3.52 2.58
CA ILE A 133 17.60 -3.53 2.18
C ILE A 133 17.15 -2.12 1.81
N GLY A 134 16.37 -2.02 0.71
CA GLY A 134 15.77 -0.75 0.30
C GLY A 134 16.75 0.29 -0.23
N GLN A 135 17.88 -0.16 -0.80
CA GLN A 135 18.90 0.69 -1.42
C GLN A 135 18.93 0.49 -2.93
N GLY A 136 19.34 1.51 -3.65
CA GLY A 136 19.45 1.50 -5.11
C GLY A 136 20.65 2.28 -5.62
N ASP A 137 20.87 2.21 -6.93
CA ASP A 137 21.93 2.98 -7.58
C ASP A 137 21.63 4.48 -7.49
N MET A 138 22.66 5.27 -7.15
CA MET A 138 22.53 6.71 -6.98
C MET A 138 22.48 7.42 -8.33
N PRO A 139 21.35 8.06 -8.70
CA PRO A 139 21.31 8.87 -9.91
C PRO A 139 22.17 10.13 -9.79
N SER A 140 22.92 10.46 -10.82
CA SER A 140 23.86 11.60 -10.85
C SER A 140 23.23 12.98 -10.64
N PHE A 141 21.91 13.08 -10.84
CA PHE A 141 21.16 14.34 -10.68
C PHE A 141 20.59 14.56 -9.28
N LEU A 142 20.66 13.55 -8.38
CA LEU A 142 20.21 13.66 -7.00
C LEU A 142 21.38 14.04 -6.06
N PRO A 143 21.11 14.80 -4.99
CA PRO A 143 22.12 15.12 -4.00
C PRO A 143 22.48 13.88 -3.15
N GLU A 144 23.78 13.65 -2.96
CA GLU A 144 24.33 12.55 -2.14
C GLU A 144 24.21 12.83 -0.64
N VAL A 145 23.02 13.23 -0.20
CA VAL A 145 22.73 13.52 1.21
C VAL A 145 21.38 12.92 1.62
N PHE A 146 21.27 12.54 2.89
CA PHE A 146 19.98 12.16 3.46
C PHE A 146 18.93 13.27 3.23
N PRO A 147 17.68 12.99 2.82
CA PRO A 147 17.01 11.68 2.78
C PRO A 147 17.14 10.90 1.46
N PHE A 148 17.91 11.37 0.48
CA PHE A 148 18.01 10.72 -0.82
C PHE A 148 19.08 9.64 -0.85
N ALA A 149 20.20 9.87 -0.16
CA ALA A 149 21.32 8.95 -0.14
C ALA A 149 21.70 8.50 1.27
N LEU A 150 22.19 7.26 1.34
CA LEU A 150 23.02 6.75 2.42
C LEU A 150 24.43 6.65 1.90
N THR A 151 25.38 7.23 2.63
CA THR A 151 26.80 7.17 2.31
C THR A 151 27.49 6.25 3.31
N ASP A 152 28.19 5.24 2.81
CA ASP A 152 29.04 4.34 3.59
C ASP A 152 30.48 4.38 3.06
N ASP A 153 31.33 3.47 3.55
CA ASP A 153 32.72 3.36 3.12
C ASP A 153 32.87 2.92 1.65
N TRP A 154 31.82 2.43 1.01
CA TRP A 154 31.78 1.92 -0.36
C TRP A 154 31.21 2.93 -1.36
N GLY A 155 30.63 4.03 -0.87
CA GLY A 155 30.04 5.08 -1.70
C GLY A 155 28.65 5.52 -1.26
N SER A 156 28.00 6.28 -2.13
CA SER A 156 26.62 6.79 -1.90
C SER A 156 25.62 5.92 -2.64
N MET A 157 24.65 5.39 -1.91
CA MET A 157 23.55 4.60 -2.47
C MET A 157 22.21 5.32 -2.27
N LEU A 158 21.28 5.19 -3.24
CA LEU A 158 19.95 5.76 -3.15
C LEU A 158 19.15 5.10 -2.02
N ALA A 159 18.67 5.92 -1.09
CA ALA A 159 17.84 5.46 0.03
C ALA A 159 16.38 5.29 -0.42
N VAL A 160 16.05 4.22 -1.15
CA VAL A 160 14.71 3.98 -1.71
C VAL A 160 13.67 3.86 -0.60
N PHE A 161 14.00 3.27 0.53
CA PHE A 161 13.13 3.16 1.69
C PHE A 161 12.64 4.52 2.20
N THR A 162 13.43 5.60 2.08
CA THR A 162 12.99 6.96 2.46
C THR A 162 11.97 7.50 1.46
N LEU A 163 12.12 7.20 0.17
CA LEU A 163 11.17 7.58 -0.86
C LEU A 163 9.83 6.83 -0.67
N GLU A 164 9.89 5.56 -0.29
CA GLU A 164 8.72 4.77 0.05
C GLU A 164 8.00 5.30 1.30
N ALA A 165 8.77 5.65 2.34
CA ALA A 165 8.23 6.30 3.54
C ALA A 165 7.56 7.64 3.19
N LEU A 166 8.20 8.45 2.34
CA LEU A 166 7.64 9.72 1.87
C LEU A 166 6.37 9.51 1.06
N ALA A 167 6.34 8.53 0.15
CA ALA A 167 5.14 8.18 -0.62
C ALA A 167 3.98 7.79 0.30
N ALA A 168 4.24 7.01 1.36
CA ALA A 168 3.24 6.65 2.35
C ALA A 168 2.73 7.86 3.14
N LEU A 169 3.60 8.79 3.55
CA LEU A 169 3.21 10.03 4.23
C LEU A 169 2.41 10.96 3.31
N LEU A 170 2.81 11.11 2.06
CA LEU A 170 2.06 11.89 1.06
C LEU A 170 0.67 11.28 0.80
N CYS A 171 0.58 9.95 0.73
CA CYS A 171 -0.71 9.26 0.65
C CYS A 171 -1.58 9.54 1.89
N ALA A 172 -1.02 9.47 3.11
CA ALA A 172 -1.74 9.80 4.34
C ALA A 172 -2.25 11.24 4.34
N LEU A 173 -1.41 12.19 3.92
CA LEU A 173 -1.74 13.60 3.82
C LEU A 173 -2.86 13.81 2.79
N TRP A 174 -2.70 13.26 1.58
CA TRP A 174 -3.70 13.34 0.52
C TRP A 174 -5.05 12.78 0.95
N LEU A 175 -5.10 11.59 1.57
CA LEU A 175 -6.32 10.99 2.09
C LEU A 175 -6.99 11.84 3.18
N THR A 176 -6.18 12.54 3.97
CA THR A 176 -6.69 13.41 5.04
C THR A 176 -7.31 14.68 4.47
N LEU A 177 -6.66 15.29 3.46
CA LEU A 177 -7.11 16.52 2.82
C LEU A 177 -8.32 16.29 1.89
N THR A 178 -8.36 15.14 1.20
CA THR A 178 -9.41 14.84 0.21
C THR A 178 -10.60 14.05 0.80
N ARG A 179 -10.59 13.78 2.11
CA ARG A 179 -11.62 12.99 2.76
C ARG A 179 -13.01 13.60 2.58
N ASN A 180 -13.84 12.93 1.81
CA ASN A 180 -15.25 13.29 1.67
C ASN A 180 -16.11 12.40 2.61
N LYS A 181 -16.98 13.02 3.41
CA LYS A 181 -17.89 12.32 4.33
C LYS A 181 -18.90 11.40 3.63
N ALA A 182 -19.18 11.68 2.34
CA ALA A 182 -20.12 10.94 1.51
C ALA A 182 -19.48 9.73 0.80
N GLU A 183 -18.20 9.42 1.04
CA GLU A 183 -17.56 8.27 0.41
C GLU A 183 -18.13 6.94 0.90
N ARG A 184 -18.29 6.01 -0.03
CA ARG A 184 -18.80 4.67 0.27
C ARG A 184 -17.82 3.87 1.13
N PRO A 185 -18.32 3.03 2.05
CA PRO A 185 -17.45 2.20 2.88
C PRO A 185 -16.51 1.31 2.05
N GLY A 186 -15.21 1.35 2.36
CA GLY A 186 -14.13 0.64 1.68
C GLY A 186 -13.45 1.45 0.57
N MET A 187 -13.90 2.67 0.27
CA MET A 187 -13.30 3.51 -0.78
C MET A 187 -12.02 4.19 -0.34
N VAL A 188 -11.96 4.69 0.89
CA VAL A 188 -10.76 5.37 1.41
C VAL A 188 -9.59 4.38 1.49
N PHE A 189 -9.84 3.20 2.03
CA PHE A 189 -8.85 2.13 2.10
C PHE A 189 -8.43 1.65 0.70
N GLY A 190 -9.39 1.46 -0.21
CA GLY A 190 -9.09 1.07 -1.58
C GLY A 190 -8.24 2.12 -2.32
N LYS A 191 -8.50 3.41 -2.13
CA LYS A 191 -7.67 4.50 -2.69
C LYS A 191 -6.26 4.48 -2.11
N ALA A 192 -6.12 4.25 -0.79
CA ALA A 192 -4.81 4.10 -0.16
C ALA A 192 -4.03 2.95 -0.78
N CYS A 193 -4.62 1.76 -0.84
CA CYS A 193 -3.99 0.58 -1.44
C CYS A 193 -3.59 0.83 -2.90
N MET A 194 -4.47 1.44 -3.71
CA MET A 194 -4.17 1.72 -5.10
C MET A 194 -2.97 2.67 -5.24
N VAL A 195 -2.95 3.79 -4.50
CA VAL A 195 -1.85 4.78 -4.58
C VAL A 195 -0.54 4.15 -4.12
N LEU A 196 -0.54 3.43 -2.99
CA LEU A 196 0.66 2.78 -2.47
C LEU A 196 1.16 1.67 -3.39
N CYS A 197 0.28 0.83 -3.93
CA CYS A 197 0.69 -0.21 -4.88
C CYS A 197 1.26 0.39 -6.16
N CYS A 198 0.66 1.46 -6.71
CA CYS A 198 1.22 2.11 -7.90
C CYS A 198 2.55 2.81 -7.61
N ALA A 199 2.73 3.42 -6.43
CA ALA A 199 4.01 3.98 -6.01
C ALA A 199 5.06 2.89 -5.84
N GLN A 200 4.70 1.75 -5.21
CA GLN A 200 5.61 0.62 -5.02
C GLN A 200 6.06 0.00 -6.35
N LEU A 201 5.18 -0.07 -7.35
CA LEU A 201 5.57 -0.53 -8.70
C LEU A 201 6.71 0.30 -9.29
N PHE A 202 6.73 1.60 -9.04
CA PHE A 202 7.82 2.49 -9.45
C PHE A 202 9.06 2.34 -8.55
N LEU A 203 8.86 2.39 -7.24
CA LEU A 203 9.98 2.43 -6.28
C LEU A 203 10.75 1.10 -6.23
N GLU A 204 10.07 -0.01 -6.42
CA GLU A 204 10.70 -1.34 -6.48
C GLU A 204 11.70 -1.47 -7.65
N MET A 205 11.53 -0.66 -8.71
CA MET A 205 12.47 -0.62 -9.83
C MET A 205 13.79 0.07 -9.47
N LEU A 206 13.79 0.88 -8.43
CA LEU A 206 14.97 1.59 -7.96
C LEU A 206 15.81 0.74 -6.99
N VAL A 207 15.25 -0.37 -6.48
CA VAL A 207 15.92 -1.22 -5.49
C VAL A 207 16.83 -2.21 -6.21
N VAL A 208 18.11 -2.15 -5.89
CA VAL A 208 19.11 -3.12 -6.36
C VAL A 208 19.22 -4.24 -5.32
N ASN A 209 18.45 -5.29 -5.52
CA ASN A 209 18.45 -6.45 -4.63
C ASN A 209 19.14 -7.64 -5.28
N TYR A 210 20.38 -7.88 -4.93
CA TYR A 210 21.12 -9.06 -5.38
C TYR A 210 20.63 -10.38 -4.77
N TRP A 211 19.82 -10.32 -3.71
CA TRP A 211 19.41 -11.48 -2.90
C TRP A 211 17.95 -11.89 -3.06
N ILE A 212 17.10 -11.06 -3.70
CA ILE A 212 15.70 -11.41 -3.92
C ILE A 212 15.55 -12.11 -5.27
N PRO A 213 15.10 -13.38 -5.29
CA PRO A 213 14.89 -14.09 -6.54
C PRO A 213 13.76 -13.43 -7.35
N PHE A 214 14.00 -13.21 -8.62
CA PHE A 214 13.00 -12.75 -9.57
C PHE A 214 12.05 -13.90 -9.90
N ILE A 215 10.76 -13.61 -10.00
CA ILE A 215 9.79 -14.61 -10.49
C ILE A 215 10.07 -14.96 -11.96
N ILE A 216 10.32 -13.92 -12.75
CA ILE A 216 10.67 -14.03 -14.17
C ILE A 216 11.83 -13.07 -14.40
N SER A 217 13.06 -13.56 -14.32
CA SER A 217 14.32 -12.86 -14.62
C SER A 217 14.45 -11.40 -14.19
N PHE A 218 13.45 -10.55 -14.42
CA PHE A 218 13.45 -9.10 -14.19
C PHE A 218 12.21 -8.57 -13.43
N ILE A 219 11.23 -9.41 -13.05
CA ILE A 219 10.02 -8.97 -12.34
C ILE A 219 10.03 -9.50 -10.92
N HIS A 220 9.93 -8.60 -9.94
CA HIS A 220 9.86 -8.94 -8.53
C HIS A 220 8.44 -9.38 -8.11
N LEU A 221 8.34 -10.30 -7.14
CA LEU A 221 7.07 -10.76 -6.62
C LEU A 221 6.21 -9.60 -6.09
N ASP A 222 6.82 -8.67 -5.38
CA ASP A 222 6.14 -7.52 -4.81
C ASP A 222 5.51 -6.62 -5.88
N GLN A 223 6.16 -6.48 -7.04
CA GLN A 223 5.59 -5.79 -8.20
C GLN A 223 4.35 -6.50 -8.75
N VAL A 224 4.41 -7.83 -8.86
CA VAL A 224 3.25 -8.62 -9.32
C VAL A 224 2.08 -8.46 -8.35
N ILE A 225 2.33 -8.54 -7.06
CA ILE A 225 1.30 -8.35 -6.03
C ILE A 225 0.69 -6.95 -6.14
N CYS A 226 1.52 -5.91 -6.23
CA CYS A 226 1.05 -4.53 -6.36
C CYS A 226 0.26 -4.31 -7.65
N ALA A 227 0.72 -4.84 -8.79
CA ALA A 227 0.01 -4.76 -10.06
C ALA A 227 -1.36 -5.46 -9.98
N VAL A 228 -1.42 -6.66 -9.40
CA VAL A 228 -2.67 -7.42 -9.22
C VAL A 228 -3.63 -6.68 -8.30
N VAL A 229 -3.17 -6.17 -7.16
CA VAL A 229 -4.03 -5.41 -6.24
C VAL A 229 -4.58 -4.14 -6.91
N ALA A 230 -3.73 -3.36 -7.58
CA ALA A 230 -4.16 -2.17 -8.31
C ALA A 230 -5.18 -2.52 -9.41
N LEU A 231 -4.89 -3.55 -10.22
CA LEU A 231 -5.78 -3.98 -11.29
C LEU A 231 -7.15 -4.46 -10.76
N VAL A 232 -7.16 -5.28 -9.71
CA VAL A 232 -8.41 -5.77 -9.08
C VAL A 232 -9.26 -4.61 -8.56
N LEU A 233 -8.66 -3.61 -7.92
CA LEU A 233 -9.38 -2.43 -7.45
C LEU A 233 -9.95 -1.62 -8.61
N ILE A 234 -9.17 -1.38 -9.66
CA ILE A 234 -9.60 -0.62 -10.84
C ILE A 234 -10.70 -1.35 -11.59
N VAL A 235 -10.55 -2.67 -11.81
CA VAL A 235 -11.60 -3.51 -12.44
C VAL A 235 -12.89 -3.44 -11.62
N ARG A 236 -12.81 -3.62 -10.31
CA ARG A 236 -13.98 -3.57 -9.43
C ARG A 236 -14.70 -2.21 -9.49
N TRP A 237 -13.95 -1.11 -9.48
CA TRP A 237 -14.53 0.23 -9.58
C TRP A 237 -15.07 0.52 -10.98
N SER A 238 -14.38 0.08 -12.02
CA SER A 238 -14.78 0.21 -13.42
C SER A 238 -16.07 -0.55 -13.73
N LEU A 239 -16.17 -1.80 -13.29
CA LEU A 239 -17.39 -2.60 -13.43
C LEU A 239 -18.58 -1.93 -12.75
N ARG A 240 -18.36 -1.40 -11.55
CA ARG A 240 -19.39 -0.72 -10.78
C ARG A 240 -19.86 0.58 -11.43
N ASN A 241 -18.94 1.34 -12.00
CA ASN A 241 -19.23 2.62 -12.63
C ASN A 241 -19.43 2.50 -14.14
N LYS A 242 -19.49 1.27 -14.68
CA LYS A 242 -19.68 0.94 -16.11
C LYS A 242 -18.69 1.68 -17.02
N LYS A 243 -17.41 1.76 -16.61
CA LYS A 243 -16.33 2.43 -17.34
C LYS A 243 -15.24 1.41 -17.71
N ALA A 244 -15.08 1.07 -18.98
CA ALA A 244 -14.04 0.15 -19.44
C ALA A 244 -12.66 0.83 -19.60
N GLY A 245 -12.66 2.11 -19.94
CA GLY A 245 -11.42 2.87 -20.24
C GLY A 245 -10.31 2.75 -19.19
N PRO A 246 -10.59 2.95 -17.87
CA PRO A 246 -9.57 2.82 -16.83
C PRO A 246 -8.87 1.46 -16.80
N VAL A 247 -9.61 0.37 -17.05
CA VAL A 247 -9.03 -0.99 -17.07
C VAL A 247 -8.07 -1.13 -18.25
N ILE A 248 -8.49 -0.70 -19.44
CA ILE A 248 -7.66 -0.77 -20.65
C ILE A 248 -6.37 0.04 -20.46
N VAL A 249 -6.48 1.27 -19.96
CA VAL A 249 -5.32 2.13 -19.69
C VAL A 249 -4.39 1.47 -18.68
N THR A 250 -4.91 0.90 -17.59
CA THR A 250 -4.08 0.24 -16.57
C THR A 250 -3.36 -0.98 -17.12
N VAL A 251 -4.02 -1.81 -17.90
CA VAL A 251 -3.38 -2.99 -18.53
C VAL A 251 -2.27 -2.56 -19.48
N LEU A 252 -2.49 -1.53 -20.30
CA LEU A 252 -1.47 -0.98 -21.20
C LEU A 252 -0.28 -0.41 -20.42
N LEU A 253 -0.51 0.29 -19.31
CA LEU A 253 0.56 0.86 -18.48
C LEU A 253 1.36 -0.22 -17.74
N ILE A 254 0.72 -1.28 -17.26
CA ILE A 254 1.41 -2.44 -16.68
C ILE A 254 2.27 -3.13 -17.77
N GLY A 255 1.72 -3.31 -18.96
CA GLY A 255 2.45 -3.87 -20.10
C GLY A 255 3.66 -3.01 -20.51
N LEU A 256 3.49 -1.69 -20.56
CA LEU A 256 4.58 -0.75 -20.85
C LEU A 256 5.67 -0.79 -19.77
N ASN A 257 5.27 -0.86 -18.49
CA ASN A 257 6.20 -1.01 -17.39
C ASN A 257 7.02 -2.30 -17.53
N ALA A 258 6.36 -3.45 -17.74
CA ALA A 258 7.04 -4.73 -17.93
C ALA A 258 7.95 -4.74 -19.16
N LEU A 259 7.52 -4.10 -20.27
CA LEU A 259 8.35 -3.97 -21.48
C LEU A 259 9.61 -3.15 -21.19
N MET A 260 9.49 -2.05 -20.48
CA MET A 260 10.63 -1.20 -20.15
C MET A 260 11.63 -1.91 -19.23
N GLN A 261 11.15 -2.69 -18.26
CA GLN A 261 11.99 -3.55 -17.43
C GLN A 261 12.75 -4.58 -18.28
N PHE A 262 12.06 -5.20 -19.24
CA PHE A 262 12.68 -6.15 -20.16
C PHE A 262 13.77 -5.47 -21.01
N VAL A 263 13.55 -4.25 -21.45
CA VAL A 263 14.56 -3.47 -22.20
C VAL A 263 15.80 -3.22 -21.34
N GLN A 264 15.62 -2.87 -20.06
CA GLN A 264 16.73 -2.66 -19.12
C GLN A 264 17.49 -3.95 -18.79
N ASP A 265 16.78 -5.10 -18.65
CA ASP A 265 17.43 -6.39 -18.37
C ASP A 265 18.20 -6.94 -19.60
N LYS A 266 17.81 -6.55 -20.80
CA LYS A 266 18.38 -7.04 -22.06
C LYS A 266 18.77 -5.90 -23.02
N PRO A 267 19.63 -4.96 -22.61
CA PRO A 267 19.96 -3.78 -23.43
C PRO A 267 20.61 -4.17 -24.77
N TYR A 268 21.32 -5.28 -24.82
CA TYR A 268 21.97 -5.79 -26.05
C TYR A 268 20.97 -6.19 -27.16
N LEU A 269 19.69 -6.39 -26.86
CA LEU A 269 18.65 -6.68 -27.85
C LEU A 269 18.12 -5.41 -28.52
N PHE A 270 18.24 -4.28 -27.86
CA PHE A 270 17.68 -3.00 -28.26
C PHE A 270 18.83 -2.02 -28.50
N HIS A 271 19.40 -1.95 -29.67
CA HIS A 271 20.48 -1.03 -30.02
C HIS A 271 20.05 0.44 -29.81
N LEU A 272 19.97 0.84 -28.54
CA LEU A 272 19.65 2.23 -28.19
C LEU A 272 20.84 3.14 -28.55
N PRO A 273 20.59 4.40 -28.94
CA PRO A 273 21.65 5.36 -29.21
C PRO A 273 22.55 5.54 -27.98
N GLU A 274 23.87 5.51 -28.17
CA GLU A 274 24.86 5.66 -27.09
C GLU A 274 24.72 6.98 -26.28
N GLU A 275 24.09 7.99 -26.90
CA GLU A 275 23.82 9.29 -26.28
C GLU A 275 22.64 9.27 -25.30
N MET A 276 21.82 8.20 -25.31
CA MET A 276 20.62 8.11 -24.48
C MET A 276 20.97 7.51 -23.12
N ASP A 277 20.75 8.25 -22.06
CA ASP A 277 20.79 7.74 -20.68
C ASP A 277 19.59 6.80 -20.46
N GLU A 278 19.86 5.50 -20.65
CA GLU A 278 18.84 4.46 -20.51
C GLU A 278 18.19 4.44 -19.13
N GLY A 279 18.97 4.75 -18.09
CA GLY A 279 18.50 4.83 -16.71
C GLY A 279 17.52 5.98 -16.51
N ALA A 280 17.85 7.17 -17.01
CA ALA A 280 16.98 8.33 -16.90
C ALA A 280 15.67 8.15 -17.71
N LEU A 281 15.76 7.56 -18.91
CA LEU A 281 14.57 7.25 -19.71
C LEU A 281 13.64 6.29 -18.98
N ALA A 282 14.19 5.22 -18.42
CA ALA A 282 13.41 4.23 -17.69
C ALA A 282 12.73 4.82 -16.46
N LEU A 283 13.44 5.63 -15.68
CA LEU A 283 12.86 6.34 -14.53
C LEU A 283 11.64 7.20 -14.92
N VAL A 284 11.77 7.95 -16.02
CA VAL A 284 10.67 8.78 -16.52
C VAL A 284 9.48 7.91 -16.95
N VAL A 285 9.71 6.84 -17.68
CA VAL A 285 8.65 5.93 -18.13
C VAL A 285 7.95 5.28 -16.92
N PHE A 286 8.69 4.77 -15.95
CA PHE A 286 8.11 4.16 -14.75
C PHE A 286 7.30 5.16 -13.92
N ALA A 287 7.80 6.38 -13.74
CA ALA A 287 7.08 7.43 -13.02
C ALA A 287 5.76 7.80 -13.74
N LEU A 288 5.79 7.94 -15.07
CA LEU A 288 4.62 8.22 -15.88
C LEU A 288 3.61 7.06 -15.85
N CYS A 289 4.06 5.81 -15.92
CA CYS A 289 3.20 4.64 -15.80
C CYS A 289 2.50 4.61 -14.45
N SER A 290 3.22 4.82 -13.35
CA SER A 290 2.66 4.83 -12.00
C SER A 290 1.67 5.97 -11.80
N ALA A 291 2.01 7.18 -12.22
CA ALA A 291 1.11 8.33 -12.18
C ALA A 291 -0.15 8.10 -13.05
N GLY A 292 0.02 7.52 -14.24
CA GLY A 292 -1.07 7.15 -15.14
C GLY A 292 -2.00 6.11 -14.53
N MET A 293 -1.47 5.09 -13.83
CA MET A 293 -2.27 4.09 -13.12
C MET A 293 -3.03 4.70 -11.96
N ILE A 294 -2.42 5.61 -11.18
CA ILE A 294 -3.12 6.36 -10.12
C ILE A 294 -4.27 7.17 -10.74
N ALA A 295 -4.02 7.89 -11.82
CA ALA A 295 -5.04 8.69 -12.51
C ALA A 295 -6.18 7.80 -13.05
N ALA A 296 -5.87 6.65 -13.66
CA ALA A 296 -6.85 5.67 -14.12
C ALA A 296 -7.69 5.10 -12.95
N GLY A 297 -7.06 4.81 -11.83
CA GLY A 297 -7.74 4.35 -10.62
C GLY A 297 -8.69 5.40 -10.03
N LEU A 298 -8.25 6.65 -9.95
CA LEU A 298 -9.12 7.77 -9.51
C LEU A 298 -10.28 8.01 -10.49
N TRP A 299 -10.03 7.88 -11.80
CA TRP A 299 -11.07 7.94 -12.82
C TRP A 299 -12.07 6.79 -12.70
N ALA A 300 -11.59 5.55 -12.43
CA ALA A 300 -12.43 4.38 -12.18
C ALA A 300 -13.28 4.55 -10.92
N ALA A 301 -12.69 5.08 -9.84
CA ALA A 301 -13.39 5.37 -8.59
C ALA A 301 -14.55 6.37 -8.81
N GLY A 302 -14.36 7.34 -9.70
CA GLY A 302 -15.36 8.37 -10.05
C GLY A 302 -15.64 9.35 -8.90
N LYS A 303 -16.39 10.40 -9.20
CA LYS A 303 -17.05 11.18 -8.15
C LYS A 303 -18.24 10.38 -7.66
N ASP A 304 -18.26 9.99 -6.39
CA ASP A 304 -19.43 9.36 -5.79
C ASP A 304 -20.62 10.36 -5.80
N HIS A 305 -21.35 10.38 -6.90
CA HIS A 305 -22.66 11.03 -7.00
C HIS A 305 -23.75 10.20 -6.29
N SER A 306 -23.41 9.56 -5.20
CA SER A 306 -24.37 8.82 -4.42
C SER A 306 -24.77 9.60 -3.20
N ALA A 307 -25.47 10.68 -3.38
CA ALA A 307 -26.34 11.19 -2.31
C ALA A 307 -27.21 12.35 -2.79
N SER A 308 -27.80 12.25 -3.97
CA SER A 308 -29.17 12.70 -4.06
C SER A 308 -30.04 11.49 -3.71
N VAL A 309 -30.03 11.06 -2.47
CA VAL A 309 -31.20 10.47 -1.89
C VAL A 309 -32.20 11.60 -1.93
N ALA A 310 -33.07 11.56 -2.93
CA ALA A 310 -34.28 12.35 -2.90
C ALA A 310 -34.93 12.14 -1.52
N PRO A 311 -35.26 13.21 -0.79
CA PRO A 311 -36.05 13.04 0.39
C PRO A 311 -37.29 12.25 -0.08
N SER A 312 -37.56 11.18 0.61
CA SER A 312 -38.83 10.44 0.45
C SER A 312 -39.97 11.33 0.97
N ASP A 313 -40.28 12.37 0.22
CA ASP A 313 -41.48 13.12 0.38
C ASP A 313 -42.62 12.30 -0.19
N SER A 314 -43.06 11.33 0.57
CA SER A 314 -44.39 10.78 0.46
C SER A 314 -44.83 10.20 1.81
N VAL A 315 -44.78 11.02 2.84
CA VAL A 315 -45.75 10.86 3.91
C VAL A 315 -47.04 11.43 3.33
N ALA A 316 -47.85 10.57 2.74
CA ALA A 316 -49.23 10.89 2.41
C ALA A 316 -49.89 11.40 3.68
N PRO A 317 -50.59 12.55 3.65
CA PRO A 317 -51.36 13.01 4.80
C PRO A 317 -52.42 11.97 5.10
N GLY A 318 -52.31 11.37 6.28
CA GLY A 318 -53.34 10.45 6.78
C GLY A 318 -54.73 11.11 6.78
N PRO A 319 -55.80 10.33 6.59
CA PRO A 319 -57.18 10.85 6.49
C PRO A 319 -57.52 11.58 7.79
N LYS A 320 -57.96 12.83 7.67
CA LYS A 320 -58.55 13.61 8.76
C LYS A 320 -59.80 12.89 9.24
N ASN A 321 -59.78 12.30 10.40
CA ASN A 321 -60.97 11.88 11.13
C ASN A 321 -61.78 13.11 11.48
N GLU A 322 -62.81 13.40 10.69
CA GLU A 322 -63.91 14.26 11.07
C GLU A 322 -64.70 13.59 12.18
N LEU A 323 -64.42 13.95 13.41
CA LEU A 323 -65.32 13.66 14.56
C LEU A 323 -66.57 14.50 14.40
N SER A 324 -67.61 13.87 13.87
CA SER A 324 -68.99 14.36 13.92
C SER A 324 -69.47 14.53 15.34
N THR A 325 -69.52 15.74 15.77
CA THR A 325 -70.35 16.14 16.94
C THR A 325 -71.82 16.15 16.48
N LYS A 326 -72.56 15.16 16.86
CA LYS A 326 -74.02 15.28 16.99
C LYS A 326 -74.42 15.06 18.43
N GLY A 327 -74.97 16.08 19.00
CA GLY A 327 -75.68 16.36 20.14
C GLY A 327 -76.88 15.51 20.51
N SER A 328 -77.12 15.47 21.71
CA SER A 328 -78.38 15.64 22.44
C SER A 328 -78.09 15.43 23.94
#